data_8c17a8edccc9f951cd2fe4d193065bad
#
_entry.id   8c17a8edccc9f951cd2fe4d193065bad
#
_cell.length_a   1.000
_cell.length_b   1.000
_cell.length_c   1.000
_cell.angle_alpha   90.00
_cell.angle_beta   90.00
_cell.angle_gamma   90.00
#
_symmetry.space_group_name_H-M   'P 1'
#
loop_
_entity.id
_entity.type
_entity.pdbx_description
1 polymer ?
#
loop_
_entity_poly.entity_id
_entity_poly.type
_entity_poly.pdbx_seq_one_letter_code
_entity_poly.pdbx_strand_id
1 'polypeptide(L)'
;MKSVYLKEAVQPIKVSKPDASHLKMIYQVPMESMYYSKGVDIENKDGVLKVFIHRCPIRQECTPMIESIRPLDRNWQAEVLIPHKQEKVVVIHSDGEQVVFP
;
A
#
# COMPACT_ATOMS: atom_id res chain seq x y z
N MET A 1 13.97 -8.08 5.09
CA MET A 1 13.70 -7.02 4.10
C MET A 1 12.33 -7.24 3.50
N LYS A 2 11.49 -6.19 3.46
CA LYS A 2 10.16 -6.29 2.88
C LYS A 2 10.24 -6.20 1.36
N SER A 3 9.48 -7.06 0.69
CA SER A 3 9.41 -7.03 -0.77
C SER A 3 8.37 -6.00 -1.18
N VAL A 4 8.79 -4.95 -1.86
CA VAL A 4 7.93 -3.85 -2.30
C VAL A 4 8.21 -3.51 -3.76
N TYR A 5 7.29 -2.74 -4.36
CA TYR A 5 7.39 -2.35 -5.76
C TYR A 5 8.27 -1.12 -5.95
N LEU A 6 8.69 -0.89 -7.19
CA LEU A 6 9.23 0.40 -7.60
C LEU A 6 8.12 1.45 -7.52
N LYS A 7 8.51 2.69 -7.26
CA LYS A 7 7.55 3.80 -7.11
C LYS A 7 6.62 3.92 -8.32
N GLU A 8 7.16 3.88 -9.52
CA GLU A 8 6.37 4.07 -10.73
C GLU A 8 5.37 2.95 -10.98
N ALA A 9 5.64 1.76 -10.45
CA ALA A 9 4.81 0.59 -10.72
C ALA A 9 3.43 0.66 -10.07
N VAL A 10 3.28 1.47 -9.01
CA VAL A 10 2.05 1.52 -8.22
C VAL A 10 1.32 2.85 -8.32
N GLN A 11 1.75 3.71 -9.23
CA GLN A 11 1.09 5.02 -9.42
C GLN A 11 -0.13 4.89 -10.34
N PRO A 12 -1.11 5.76 -10.21
CA PRO A 12 -1.22 6.80 -9.18
C PRO A 12 -1.65 6.23 -7.83
N ILE A 13 -1.10 6.78 -6.75
CA ILE A 13 -1.57 6.48 -5.40
C ILE A 13 -2.50 7.61 -4.99
N LYS A 14 -3.72 7.26 -4.60
CA LYS A 14 -4.72 8.24 -4.17
C LYS A 14 -5.08 7.97 -2.71
N VAL A 15 -5.11 9.03 -1.92
CA VAL A 15 -5.46 8.94 -0.51
C VAL A 15 -6.63 9.87 -0.18
N SER A 16 -7.43 9.45 0.79
CA SER A 16 -8.52 10.26 1.31
C SER A 16 -8.79 9.86 2.75
N LYS A 17 -9.48 10.73 3.49
CA LYS A 17 -9.86 10.45 4.87
C LYS A 17 -11.37 10.23 4.93
N PRO A 18 -11.83 8.95 4.93
CA PRO A 18 -13.26 8.68 5.05
C PRO A 18 -13.80 9.05 6.43
N ASP A 19 -12.95 9.03 7.46
CA ASP A 19 -13.31 9.45 8.81
C ASP A 19 -12.04 9.88 9.58
N ALA A 20 -12.20 10.25 10.84
CA ALA A 20 -11.09 10.75 11.65
C ALA A 20 -10.08 9.65 12.04
N SER A 21 -10.46 8.40 11.89
CA SER A 21 -9.67 7.27 12.39
C SER A 21 -9.01 6.44 11.29
N HIS A 22 -9.29 6.75 10.02
CA HIS A 22 -8.80 5.95 8.91
C HIS A 22 -8.31 6.79 7.75
N LEU A 23 -7.35 6.27 7.02
CA LEU A 23 -6.92 6.78 5.73
C LEU A 23 -7.22 5.71 4.69
N LYS A 24 -7.91 6.09 3.63
CA LYS A 24 -8.15 5.19 2.51
C LYS A 24 -7.07 5.43 1.45
N MET A 25 -6.40 4.37 1.04
CA MET A 25 -5.38 4.46 0.01
C MET A 25 -5.74 3.51 -1.14
N ILE A 26 -5.72 4.03 -2.34
CA ILE A 26 -5.93 3.26 -3.57
C ILE A 26 -4.65 3.35 -4.38
N TYR A 27 -4.14 2.20 -4.79
CA TYR A 27 -2.91 2.16 -5.59
C TYR A 27 -3.06 1.18 -6.74
N GLN A 28 -2.24 1.38 -7.76
CA GLN A 28 -2.23 0.51 -8.93
C GLN A 28 -1.36 -0.71 -8.65
N VAL A 29 -1.85 -1.88 -9.00
CA VAL A 29 -1.08 -3.12 -8.92
C VAL A 29 -0.61 -3.45 -10.33
N PRO A 30 0.71 -3.61 -10.55
CA PRO A 30 1.21 -3.96 -11.88
C PRO A 30 0.66 -5.31 -12.34
N MET A 31 0.32 -5.40 -13.62
CA MET A 31 -0.14 -6.65 -14.22
C MET A 31 1.07 -7.54 -14.48
N GLU A 32 1.43 -8.33 -13.50
CA GLU A 32 2.56 -9.26 -13.58
C GLU A 32 2.07 -10.70 -13.47
N SER A 33 2.77 -11.61 -14.13
CA SER A 33 2.46 -13.04 -14.04
C SER A 33 3.09 -13.72 -12.84
N MET A 34 4.07 -13.07 -12.20
CA MET A 34 4.86 -13.68 -11.12
C MET A 34 4.56 -13.10 -9.74
N TYR A 35 4.01 -11.89 -9.67
CA TYR A 35 3.79 -11.19 -8.42
C TYR A 35 2.44 -10.50 -8.40
N TYR A 36 1.93 -10.26 -7.19
CA TYR A 36 0.70 -9.50 -7.00
C TYR A 36 0.76 -8.79 -5.65
N SER A 37 -0.16 -7.87 -5.42
CA SER A 37 -0.31 -7.21 -4.14
C SER A 37 -1.68 -7.50 -3.56
N LYS A 38 -1.68 -7.97 -2.30
CA LYS A 38 -2.90 -8.31 -1.58
C LYS A 38 -3.21 -7.28 -0.50
N GLY A 39 -2.30 -6.35 -0.27
CA GLY A 39 -2.44 -5.33 0.76
C GLY A 39 -1.12 -4.69 1.09
N VAL A 40 -1.06 -4.09 2.27
CA VAL A 40 0.10 -3.33 2.72
C VAL A 40 0.50 -3.74 4.14
N ASP A 41 1.78 -3.52 4.47
CA ASP A 41 2.27 -3.53 5.84
C ASP A 41 2.45 -2.09 6.28
N ILE A 42 2.33 -1.85 7.58
CA ILE A 42 2.53 -0.52 8.13
C ILE A 42 3.49 -0.57 9.31
N GLU A 43 4.20 0.55 9.51
CA GLU A 43 5.09 0.72 10.64
C GLU A 43 4.98 2.16 11.10
N ASN A 44 4.60 2.36 12.37
CA ASN A 44 4.49 3.70 12.94
C ASN A 44 5.73 3.99 13.76
N LYS A 45 6.44 5.03 13.39
CA LYS A 45 7.68 5.42 14.10
C LYS A 45 7.81 6.93 14.10
N ASP A 46 7.94 7.49 15.31
CA ASP A 46 8.17 8.93 15.51
C ASP A 46 7.13 9.82 14.84
N GLY A 47 5.87 9.40 14.90
CA GLY A 47 4.77 10.18 14.32
C GLY A 47 4.66 10.06 12.81
N VAL A 48 5.45 9.20 12.21
CA VAL A 48 5.39 8.93 10.76
C VAL A 48 4.87 7.52 10.55
N LEU A 49 3.83 7.39 9.74
CA LEU A 49 3.29 6.11 9.36
C LEU A 49 3.94 5.70 8.03
N LYS A 50 4.73 4.65 8.08
CA LYS A 50 5.36 4.09 6.88
C LYS A 50 4.48 2.98 6.32
N VAL A 51 4.24 3.03 5.03
CA VAL A 51 3.39 2.06 4.32
C VAL A 51 4.24 1.31 3.31
N PHE A 52 4.18 -0.01 3.38
CA PHE A 52 4.92 -0.90 2.46
C PHE A 52 3.91 -1.66 1.63
N ILE A 53 3.82 -1.34 0.33
CA ILE A 53 2.93 -2.05 -0.58
C ILE A 53 3.51 -3.43 -0.83
N HIS A 54 2.81 -4.45 -0.35
CA HIS A 54 3.29 -5.82 -0.34
C HIS A 54 3.38 -6.38 -1.75
N ARG A 55 4.56 -6.90 -2.12
CA ARG A 55 4.78 -7.57 -3.40
C ARG A 55 4.96 -9.05 -3.13
N CYS A 56 3.95 -9.84 -3.45
CA CYS A 56 3.90 -11.25 -3.11
C CYS A 56 4.11 -12.13 -4.34
N PRO A 57 5.02 -13.11 -4.29
CA PRO A 57 5.13 -14.11 -5.36
C PRO A 57 3.81 -14.86 -5.49
N ILE A 58 3.37 -15.10 -6.73
CA ILE A 58 2.05 -15.66 -7.00
C ILE A 58 1.85 -17.06 -6.42
N ARG A 59 2.93 -17.80 -6.19
CA ARG A 59 2.88 -19.16 -5.65
C ARG A 59 2.95 -19.21 -4.12
N GLN A 60 3.04 -18.06 -3.46
CA GLN A 60 3.10 -17.99 -2.01
C GLN A 60 1.83 -17.39 -1.46
N GLU A 61 1.47 -17.81 -0.26
CA GLU A 61 0.44 -17.13 0.50
C GLU A 61 1.11 -16.08 1.36
N CYS A 62 0.80 -14.82 1.07
CA CYS A 62 1.32 -13.71 1.84
C CYS A 62 0.19 -13.15 2.68
N THR A 63 0.50 -12.78 3.93
CA THR A 63 -0.48 -12.19 4.84
C THR A 63 -0.05 -10.79 5.18
N PRO A 64 -0.49 -9.78 4.41
CA PRO A 64 -0.17 -8.40 4.76
C PRO A 64 -0.91 -8.00 6.05
N MET A 65 -0.39 -6.98 6.73
CA MET A 65 -1.03 -6.48 7.95
C MET A 65 -2.42 -5.92 7.66
N ILE A 66 -2.57 -5.27 6.50
CA ILE A 66 -3.85 -4.71 6.07
C ILE A 66 -4.13 -5.21 4.67
N GLU A 67 -5.18 -6.01 4.53
CA GLU A 67 -5.56 -6.55 3.25
C GLU A 67 -6.41 -5.56 2.46
N SER A 68 -6.30 -5.65 1.12
CA SER A 68 -7.15 -4.88 0.25
C SER A 68 -8.61 -5.29 0.45
N ILE A 69 -9.51 -4.30 0.55
CA ILE A 69 -10.95 -4.55 0.66
C ILE A 69 -11.59 -4.79 -0.70
N ARG A 70 -10.80 -4.67 -1.76
CA ARG A 70 -11.23 -4.85 -3.13
C ARG A 70 -10.41 -5.97 -3.76
N PRO A 71 -11.05 -6.98 -4.36
CA PRO A 71 -10.30 -7.98 -5.11
C PRO A 71 -9.65 -7.36 -6.35
N LEU A 72 -8.56 -7.93 -6.82
CA LEU A 72 -7.93 -7.49 -8.06
C LEU A 72 -8.87 -7.81 -9.22
N ASP A 73 -9.38 -6.78 -9.85
CA ASP A 73 -10.30 -6.90 -10.97
C ASP A 73 -9.62 -6.40 -12.25
N ARG A 74 -10.40 -6.04 -13.25
CA ARG A 74 -9.90 -5.53 -14.53
C ARG A 74 -9.05 -4.28 -14.37
N ASN A 75 -9.31 -3.49 -13.36
CA ASN A 75 -8.61 -2.22 -13.15
C ASN A 75 -7.27 -2.40 -12.43
N TRP A 76 -7.04 -3.58 -11.85
CA TRP A 76 -5.81 -3.89 -11.12
C TRP A 76 -5.48 -2.86 -10.05
N GLN A 77 -6.52 -2.43 -9.33
CA GLN A 77 -6.37 -1.48 -8.23
C GLN A 77 -6.65 -2.18 -6.90
N ALA A 78 -5.84 -1.85 -5.91
CA ALA A 78 -6.05 -2.30 -4.54
C ALA A 78 -6.51 -1.10 -3.71
N GLU A 79 -7.34 -1.37 -2.72
CA GLU A 79 -7.85 -0.34 -1.82
C GLU A 79 -7.70 -0.84 -0.40
N VAL A 80 -7.01 -0.05 0.44
CA VAL A 80 -6.78 -0.40 1.84
C VAL A 80 -7.29 0.70 2.75
N LEU A 81 -7.83 0.30 3.90
CA LEU A 81 -8.20 1.21 4.98
C LEU A 81 -7.14 1.09 6.07
N ILE A 82 -6.39 2.15 6.27
CA ILE A 82 -5.27 2.16 7.20
C ILE A 82 -5.69 2.93 8.46
N PRO A 83 -5.51 2.35 9.65
CA PRO A 83 -5.72 3.11 10.88
C PRO A 83 -4.84 4.35 10.89
N HIS A 84 -5.44 5.52 11.01
CA HIS A 84 -4.73 6.78 10.86
C HIS A 84 -5.46 7.90 11.58
N LYS A 85 -4.69 8.74 12.26
CA LYS A 85 -5.23 9.96 12.87
C LYS A 85 -4.70 11.19 12.15
N GLN A 86 -3.49 11.61 12.49
CA GLN A 86 -2.89 12.81 11.90
C GLN A 86 -1.44 12.59 11.50
N GLU A 87 -0.96 11.36 11.52
CA GLU A 87 0.44 11.07 11.22
C GLU A 87 0.75 11.41 9.76
N LYS A 88 1.97 11.85 9.53
CA LYS A 88 2.51 11.93 8.18
C LYS A 88 2.58 10.52 7.60
N VAL A 89 2.13 10.33 6.38
CA VAL A 89 2.12 9.02 5.73
C VAL A 89 3.11 9.01 4.58
N VAL A 90 4.03 8.06 4.64
CA VAL A 90 5.09 7.89 3.63
C VAL A 90 5.03 6.47 3.11
N VAL A 91 4.93 6.32 1.80
CA VAL A 91 5.00 5.01 1.16
C VAL A 91 6.47 4.69 0.88
N ILE A 92 6.91 3.54 1.33
CA ILE A 92 8.30 3.09 1.13
C ILE A 92 8.33 2.18 -0.09
N HIS A 93 8.99 2.64 -1.13
CA HIS A 93 9.18 1.88 -2.37
C HIS A 93 10.57 1.26 -2.41
N SER A 94 10.80 0.36 -3.34
CA SER A 94 12.13 -0.28 -3.46
C SER A 94 13.21 0.71 -3.89
N ASP A 95 12.83 1.79 -4.55
CA ASP A 95 13.75 2.81 -5.05
C ASP A 95 13.61 4.17 -4.37
N GLY A 96 12.86 4.28 -3.29
CA GLY A 96 12.72 5.54 -2.56
C GLY A 96 11.45 5.66 -1.75
N GLU A 97 11.17 6.88 -1.33
CA GLU A 97 10.02 7.19 -0.48
C GLU A 97 9.11 8.19 -1.17
N GLN A 98 7.84 8.14 -0.82
CA GLN A 98 6.84 9.06 -1.36
C GLN A 98 5.91 9.51 -0.24
N VAL A 99 5.86 10.83 0.01
CA VAL A 99 4.91 11.39 0.97
C VAL A 99 3.54 11.44 0.31
N VAL A 100 2.56 10.76 0.88
CA VAL A 100 1.20 10.73 0.35
C VAL A 100 0.22 11.48 1.23
N PHE A 101 0.59 11.78 2.47
CA PHE A 101 -0.22 12.59 3.39
C PHE A 101 0.74 13.37 4.28
N PRO A 102 0.79 14.72 4.16
CA PRO A 102 1.76 15.55 4.89
C PRO A 102 1.45 15.73 6.37
#